data_588ad3df89baefdc292615d8b0dc5d7c
#
_entry.id   588ad3df89baefdc292615d8b0dc5d7c
#
_cell.length_a   1.000
_cell.length_b   1.000
_cell.length_c   1.000
_cell.angle_alpha   90.00
_cell.angle_beta   90.00
_cell.angle_gamma   90.00
#
_symmetry.space_group_name_H-M   'P 1'
#
loop_
_entity.id
_entity.type
_entity.pdbx_description
1 polymer ?
#
loop_
_entity_poly.entity_id
_entity_poly.type
_entity_poly.pdbx_seq_one_letter_code
_entity_poly.pdbx_strand_id
1 'polypeptide(L)'
;AFELAPGAGDQWQHLGMVMDDSMNNFSPKQLPGGDWLMTRRDQLREVSFMRGGVKAFDDWQTYPVIGYDDSALAAEEPYWWRLADGNLVALFRDNRQSGYLFRSFSTDEGRTWTRPVSTNFPDARSKFNGVQLPDGRYVLVSNSHPDRRDPMTLAISEDGLVFDRLLYLVGGRHVDYPHVMYHDGYLFVAFAGAKQTVEVLRIRVADLPKRQPPYQVHSMVERTKETAS
;
A
#
# COMPACT_ATOMS: atom_id res chain seq x y z
N ALA A 1 -20.45 -1.78 -12.29
CA ALA A 1 -19.36 -1.85 -13.29
C ALA A 1 -19.70 -1.04 -14.52
N PHE A 2 -18.68 -0.55 -15.18
CA PHE A 2 -18.77 0.11 -16.47
C PHE A 2 -17.69 -0.45 -17.39
N GLU A 3 -17.99 -0.56 -18.66
CA GLU A 3 -17.05 -0.97 -19.69
C GLU A 3 -16.99 0.11 -20.77
N LEU A 4 -15.80 0.36 -21.29
CA LEU A 4 -15.62 1.20 -22.47
C LEU A 4 -15.88 0.33 -23.72
N ALA A 5 -16.95 0.63 -24.43
CA ALA A 5 -17.31 -0.14 -25.64
C ALA A 5 -16.22 0.00 -26.72
N PRO A 6 -15.72 -1.11 -27.29
CA PRO A 6 -14.71 -1.07 -28.35
C PRO A 6 -15.20 -0.22 -29.55
N GLY A 7 -14.41 0.79 -29.91
CA GLY A 7 -14.71 1.66 -31.07
C GLY A 7 -15.78 2.73 -30.85
N ALA A 8 -16.33 2.87 -29.64
CA ALA A 8 -17.39 3.83 -29.33
C ALA A 8 -16.84 5.18 -28.80
N GLY A 9 -15.54 5.47 -28.94
CA GLY A 9 -14.93 6.67 -28.35
C GLY A 9 -14.97 6.64 -26.82
N ASP A 10 -15.49 7.72 -26.21
CA ASP A 10 -15.57 7.83 -24.73
C ASP A 10 -16.90 7.34 -24.14
N GLN A 11 -17.61 6.47 -24.84
CA GLN A 11 -18.91 5.97 -24.36
C GLN A 11 -18.74 4.77 -23.43
N TRP A 12 -19.11 4.96 -22.17
CA TRP A 12 -19.11 3.93 -21.15
C TRP A 12 -20.47 3.23 -21.07
N GLN A 13 -20.46 1.91 -21.15
CA GLN A 13 -21.63 1.07 -20.94
C GLN A 13 -21.72 0.69 -19.46
N HIS A 14 -22.87 0.89 -18.84
CA HIS A 14 -23.16 0.39 -17.50
C HIS A 14 -23.51 -1.10 -17.56
N LEU A 15 -22.72 -1.94 -16.92
CA LEU A 15 -22.91 -3.40 -16.88
C LEU A 15 -23.78 -3.85 -15.71
N GLY A 16 -23.73 -3.16 -14.60
CA GLY A 16 -24.48 -3.51 -13.40
C GLY A 16 -23.67 -3.31 -12.11
N MET A 17 -24.24 -3.79 -11.01
CA MET A 17 -23.62 -3.77 -9.69
C MET A 17 -22.64 -4.93 -9.54
N VAL A 18 -21.43 -4.67 -9.09
CA VAL A 18 -20.42 -5.68 -8.79
C VAL A 18 -20.66 -6.31 -7.42
N MET A 19 -20.89 -5.45 -6.43
CA MET A 19 -21.09 -5.82 -5.04
C MET A 19 -21.88 -4.72 -4.35
N ASP A 20 -22.84 -5.11 -3.53
CA ASP A 20 -23.56 -4.19 -2.66
C ASP A 20 -22.76 -3.86 -1.41
N ASP A 21 -23.06 -2.71 -0.77
CA ASP A 21 -22.44 -2.25 0.46
C ASP A 21 -20.90 -2.40 0.44
N SER A 22 -20.27 -1.78 -0.54
CA SER A 22 -18.84 -1.91 -0.76
C SER A 22 -18.16 -0.55 -0.91
N MET A 23 -17.15 -0.30 -0.09
CA MET A 23 -16.20 0.78 -0.27
C MET A 23 -14.85 0.17 -0.67
N ASN A 24 -14.33 0.58 -1.83
CA ASN A 24 -13.07 0.11 -2.36
C ASN A 24 -12.17 1.31 -2.66
N ASN A 25 -10.95 1.30 -2.11
CA ASN A 25 -10.02 2.43 -2.20
C ASN A 25 -8.89 2.21 -3.21
N PHE A 26 -8.74 0.99 -3.72
CA PHE A 26 -7.64 0.61 -4.60
C PHE A 26 -8.16 -0.20 -5.78
N SER A 27 -7.50 -0.03 -6.92
CA SER A 27 -7.79 -0.85 -8.10
C SER A 27 -7.49 -2.32 -7.84
N PRO A 28 -8.28 -3.24 -8.42
CA PRO A 28 -7.95 -4.66 -8.38
C PRO A 28 -6.58 -4.91 -9.01
N LYS A 29 -5.88 -5.94 -8.51
CA LYS A 29 -4.64 -6.43 -9.09
C LYS A 29 -4.80 -7.90 -9.44
N GLN A 30 -4.22 -8.31 -10.57
CA GLN A 30 -4.30 -9.69 -11.01
C GLN A 30 -3.30 -10.56 -10.25
N LEU A 31 -3.78 -11.72 -9.80
CA LEU A 31 -2.97 -12.78 -9.23
C LEU A 31 -2.35 -13.63 -10.34
N PRO A 32 -1.26 -14.37 -10.08
CA PRO A 32 -0.64 -15.24 -11.10
C PRO A 32 -1.59 -16.29 -11.69
N GLY A 33 -2.56 -16.75 -10.91
CA GLY A 33 -3.60 -17.69 -11.34
C GLY A 33 -4.67 -17.08 -12.25
N GLY A 34 -4.61 -15.79 -12.54
CA GLY A 34 -5.53 -15.07 -13.43
C GLY A 34 -6.68 -14.36 -12.71
N ASP A 35 -7.07 -14.78 -11.54
CA ASP A 35 -8.10 -14.09 -10.74
C ASP A 35 -7.62 -12.67 -10.36
N TRP A 36 -8.57 -11.76 -10.25
CA TRP A 36 -8.32 -10.45 -9.65
C TRP A 36 -8.53 -10.48 -8.15
N LEU A 37 -7.75 -9.70 -7.41
CA LEU A 37 -7.87 -9.50 -5.99
C LEU A 37 -8.01 -8.01 -5.69
N MET A 38 -9.09 -7.63 -5.04
CA MET A 38 -9.33 -6.28 -4.57
C MET A 38 -9.78 -6.28 -3.11
N THR A 39 -9.83 -5.10 -2.53
CA THR A 39 -10.20 -4.91 -1.13
C THR A 39 -11.61 -4.38 -1.02
N ARG A 40 -12.27 -4.67 0.09
CA ARG A 40 -13.61 -4.19 0.41
C ARG A 40 -13.70 -3.82 1.88
N ARG A 41 -14.42 -2.77 2.15
CA ARG A 41 -14.98 -2.45 3.45
C ARG A 41 -16.47 -2.17 3.29
N ASP A 42 -17.30 -2.70 4.15
CA ASP A 42 -18.72 -2.37 4.18
C ASP A 42 -19.03 -1.25 5.19
N GLN A 43 -20.31 -0.88 5.32
CA GLN A 43 -20.77 0.15 6.26
C GLN A 43 -20.60 -0.26 7.72
N LEU A 44 -20.67 -1.55 8.02
CA LEU A 44 -20.47 -2.12 9.34
C LEU A 44 -19.00 -2.32 9.70
N ARG A 45 -18.08 -1.95 8.79
CA ARG A 45 -16.62 -2.05 8.93
C ARG A 45 -16.04 -3.44 8.89
N GLU A 46 -16.74 -4.41 8.34
CA GLU A 46 -16.07 -5.64 7.91
C GLU A 46 -15.06 -5.30 6.81
N VAL A 47 -13.83 -5.75 6.98
CA VAL A 47 -12.77 -5.60 5.99
C VAL A 47 -12.48 -6.96 5.38
N SER A 48 -12.57 -7.03 4.07
CA SER A 48 -12.47 -8.26 3.30
C SER A 48 -11.59 -8.06 2.09
N PHE A 49 -11.08 -9.18 1.56
CA PHE A 49 -10.61 -9.24 0.18
C PHE A 49 -11.68 -9.89 -0.68
N MET A 50 -11.78 -9.42 -1.92
CA MET A 50 -12.64 -10.01 -2.94
C MET A 50 -11.78 -10.57 -4.05
N ARG A 51 -12.05 -11.81 -4.43
CA ARG A 51 -11.32 -12.52 -5.49
C ARG A 51 -12.28 -12.99 -6.57
N GLY A 52 -11.93 -12.82 -7.84
CA GLY A 52 -12.78 -13.18 -8.97
C GLY A 52 -12.62 -12.23 -10.16
N GLY A 53 -13.72 -11.81 -10.76
CA GLY A 53 -13.76 -10.87 -11.88
C GLY A 53 -13.19 -11.40 -13.18
N VAL A 54 -13.15 -12.73 -13.36
CA VAL A 54 -12.60 -13.41 -14.55
C VAL A 54 -13.69 -13.92 -15.48
N LYS A 55 -14.71 -14.56 -14.92
CA LYS A 55 -15.81 -15.17 -15.68
C LYS A 55 -16.90 -14.15 -16.03
N ALA A 56 -17.17 -13.25 -15.12
CA ALA A 56 -18.11 -12.16 -15.25
C ALA A 56 -17.67 -10.98 -14.39
N PHE A 57 -18.20 -9.78 -14.64
CA PHE A 57 -17.88 -8.57 -13.88
C PHE A 57 -18.36 -8.65 -12.42
N ASP A 58 -19.23 -9.59 -12.07
CA ASP A 58 -19.87 -9.78 -10.77
C ASP A 58 -19.55 -11.15 -10.12
N ASP A 59 -18.62 -11.94 -10.66
CA ASP A 59 -18.22 -13.26 -10.14
C ASP A 59 -17.22 -13.18 -8.96
N TRP A 60 -17.46 -12.31 -8.01
CA TRP A 60 -16.56 -12.08 -6.88
C TRP A 60 -16.92 -12.88 -5.64
N GLN A 61 -15.91 -13.50 -5.02
CA GLN A 61 -16.01 -14.17 -3.73
C GLN A 61 -15.33 -13.30 -2.66
N THR A 62 -15.99 -13.18 -1.51
CA THR A 62 -15.50 -12.36 -0.39
C THR A 62 -14.81 -13.22 0.66
N TYR A 63 -13.65 -12.77 1.11
CA TYR A 63 -12.80 -13.41 2.12
C TYR A 63 -12.55 -12.43 3.28
N PRO A 64 -13.24 -12.57 4.43
CA PRO A 64 -13.10 -11.66 5.56
C PRO A 64 -11.70 -11.71 6.17
N VAL A 65 -11.20 -10.54 6.59
CA VAL A 65 -9.94 -10.38 7.36
C VAL A 65 -10.25 -9.86 8.76
N ILE A 66 -11.19 -8.91 8.85
CA ILE A 66 -11.65 -8.30 10.09
C ILE A 66 -13.15 -8.40 10.09
N GLY A 67 -13.70 -9.22 10.97
CA GLY A 67 -15.14 -9.40 11.12
C GLY A 67 -15.79 -8.33 11.99
N TYR A 68 -17.12 -8.32 11.98
CA TYR A 68 -17.95 -7.36 12.74
C TYR A 68 -17.68 -7.42 14.26
N ASP A 69 -17.33 -8.60 14.77
CA ASP A 69 -17.11 -8.82 16.21
C ASP A 69 -15.73 -8.33 16.68
N ASP A 70 -14.81 -8.01 15.77
CA ASP A 70 -13.49 -7.51 16.12
C ASP A 70 -13.47 -6.00 16.35
N SER A 71 -14.32 -5.54 17.28
CA SER A 71 -14.40 -4.12 17.63
C SER A 71 -13.10 -3.55 18.21
N ALA A 72 -12.16 -4.41 18.63
CA ALA A 72 -10.85 -4.00 19.11
C ALA A 72 -9.91 -3.54 17.99
N LEU A 73 -10.17 -3.94 16.76
CA LEU A 73 -9.33 -3.66 15.61
C LEU A 73 -10.05 -2.73 14.64
N ALA A 74 -9.50 -1.54 14.40
CA ALA A 74 -10.01 -0.58 13.42
C ALA A 74 -9.05 -0.40 12.24
N ALA A 75 -8.47 -1.52 11.79
CA ALA A 75 -7.59 -1.56 10.63
C ALA A 75 -8.44 -1.62 9.37
N GLU A 76 -8.32 -0.61 8.52
CA GLU A 76 -9.16 -0.41 7.33
C GLU A 76 -8.32 -0.12 6.10
N GLU A 77 -8.98 -0.06 4.94
CA GLU A 77 -8.40 0.36 3.66
C GLU A 77 -7.09 -0.39 3.33
N PRO A 78 -7.10 -1.74 3.29
CA PRO A 78 -5.89 -2.50 3.03
C PRO A 78 -5.33 -2.25 1.64
N TYR A 79 -4.00 -2.11 1.55
CA TYR A 79 -3.26 -2.16 0.30
C TYR A 79 -2.31 -3.36 0.35
N TRP A 80 -2.26 -4.16 -0.70
CA TRP A 80 -1.52 -5.40 -0.72
C TRP A 80 -0.52 -5.48 -1.88
N TRP A 81 0.49 -6.32 -1.72
CA TRP A 81 1.40 -6.74 -2.79
C TRP A 81 1.85 -8.18 -2.57
N ARG A 82 2.45 -8.73 -3.61
CA ARG A 82 3.03 -10.07 -3.59
C ARG A 82 4.51 -9.98 -3.24
N LEU A 83 4.96 -10.84 -2.33
CA LEU A 83 6.35 -11.00 -1.94
C LEU A 83 7.09 -11.93 -2.92
N ALA A 84 8.41 -11.95 -2.84
CA ALA A 84 9.26 -12.78 -3.70
C ALA A 84 9.02 -14.30 -3.50
N ASP A 85 8.59 -14.72 -2.31
CA ASP A 85 8.24 -16.11 -1.99
C ASP A 85 6.84 -16.51 -2.48
N GLY A 86 6.10 -15.59 -3.07
CA GLY A 86 4.74 -15.79 -3.58
C GLY A 86 3.63 -15.47 -2.58
N ASN A 87 3.93 -15.30 -1.31
CA ASN A 87 2.97 -14.88 -0.29
C ASN A 87 2.47 -13.46 -0.55
N LEU A 88 1.31 -13.14 0.00
CA LEU A 88 0.78 -11.78 -0.03
C LEU A 88 0.98 -11.12 1.33
N VAL A 89 1.29 -9.84 1.30
CA VAL A 89 1.27 -8.96 2.46
C VAL A 89 0.31 -7.82 2.23
N ALA A 90 -0.44 -7.46 3.24
CA ALA A 90 -1.32 -6.29 3.24
C ALA A 90 -0.99 -5.37 4.40
N LEU A 91 -0.93 -4.09 4.14
CA LEU A 91 -0.92 -3.05 5.15
C LEU A 91 -2.31 -2.43 5.27
N PHE A 92 -2.66 -2.00 6.47
CA PHE A 92 -3.96 -1.41 6.81
C PHE A 92 -3.74 -0.09 7.53
N ARG A 93 -4.57 0.88 7.21
CA ARG A 93 -4.70 2.12 7.96
C ARG A 93 -5.31 1.84 9.33
N ASP A 94 -4.80 2.49 10.37
CA ASP A 94 -5.40 2.44 11.70
C ASP A 94 -6.36 3.61 11.94
N ASN A 95 -7.64 3.33 12.05
CA ASN A 95 -8.65 4.35 12.36
C ASN A 95 -8.82 4.62 13.87
N ARG A 96 -8.13 3.87 14.75
CA ARG A 96 -8.08 4.15 16.21
C ARG A 96 -6.94 5.05 16.64
N GLN A 97 -6.08 5.42 15.69
CA GLN A 97 -5.01 6.36 15.96
C GLN A 97 -3.93 5.79 16.92
N SER A 98 -3.54 4.52 16.70
CA SER A 98 -2.34 3.97 17.36
C SER A 98 -1.05 4.66 16.92
N GLY A 99 -1.09 5.35 15.78
CA GLY A 99 0.07 5.99 15.16
C GLY A 99 0.88 5.06 14.26
N TYR A 100 0.40 3.83 14.01
CA TYR A 100 1.11 2.82 13.22
C TYR A 100 0.18 2.08 12.27
N LEU A 101 0.70 1.69 11.09
CA LEU A 101 0.00 0.78 10.18
C LEU A 101 -0.10 -0.62 10.79
N PHE A 102 -1.16 -1.34 10.42
CA PHE A 102 -1.28 -2.77 10.69
C PHE A 102 -0.82 -3.58 9.48
N ARG A 103 -0.46 -4.85 9.71
CA ARG A 103 0.00 -5.78 8.69
C ARG A 103 -0.62 -7.16 8.86
N SER A 104 -0.96 -7.79 7.74
CA SER A 104 -1.47 -9.15 7.64
C SER A 104 -0.81 -9.88 6.48
N PHE A 105 -0.83 -11.21 6.51
CA PHE A 105 -0.25 -12.08 5.49
C PHE A 105 -1.27 -13.09 5.00
N SER A 106 -1.12 -13.50 3.73
CA SER A 106 -1.83 -14.62 3.14
C SER A 106 -0.85 -15.52 2.39
N THR A 107 -1.00 -16.84 2.58
CA THR A 107 -0.18 -17.88 1.92
C THR A 107 -0.98 -18.68 0.88
N ASP A 108 -2.22 -18.30 0.63
CA ASP A 108 -3.17 -18.99 -0.24
C ASP A 108 -3.85 -18.06 -1.25
N GLU A 109 -3.07 -17.07 -1.73
CA GLU A 109 -3.50 -16.09 -2.72
C GLU A 109 -4.74 -15.28 -2.29
N GLY A 110 -4.78 -14.88 -1.02
CA GLY A 110 -5.79 -13.97 -0.49
C GLY A 110 -7.09 -14.62 -0.03
N ARG A 111 -7.16 -15.96 0.07
CA ARG A 111 -8.35 -16.65 0.59
C ARG A 111 -8.41 -16.61 2.11
N THR A 112 -7.27 -16.75 2.77
CA THR A 112 -7.17 -16.57 4.22
C THR A 112 -6.07 -15.59 4.56
N TRP A 113 -6.25 -14.86 5.65
CA TRP A 113 -5.33 -13.84 6.12
C TRP A 113 -5.06 -14.01 7.61
N THR A 114 -3.84 -13.76 8.02
CA THR A 114 -3.54 -13.67 9.45
C THR A 114 -4.28 -12.47 10.06
N ARG A 115 -4.58 -12.52 11.35
CA ARG A 115 -5.13 -11.35 12.04
C ARG A 115 -4.14 -10.18 11.92
N PRO A 116 -4.60 -8.98 11.51
CA PRO A 116 -3.72 -7.81 11.41
C PRO A 116 -3.07 -7.47 12.74
N VAL A 117 -1.76 -7.23 12.71
CA VAL A 117 -0.97 -6.82 13.86
C VAL A 117 -0.30 -5.48 13.60
N SER A 118 -0.13 -4.68 14.65
CA SER A 118 0.54 -3.39 14.55
C SER A 118 2.00 -3.56 14.08
N THR A 119 2.44 -2.65 13.22
CA THR A 119 3.82 -2.53 12.77
C THR A 119 4.52 -1.40 13.54
N ASN A 120 5.78 -1.15 13.20
CA ASN A 120 6.50 0.06 13.60
C ASN A 120 6.51 1.15 12.51
N PHE A 121 5.70 1.00 11.45
CA PHE A 121 5.60 1.98 10.38
C PHE A 121 4.58 3.05 10.77
N PRO A 122 4.96 4.34 10.81
CA PRO A 122 4.07 5.42 11.25
C PRO A 122 2.85 5.58 10.35
N ASP A 123 1.70 5.85 10.95
CA ASP A 123 0.43 6.13 10.26
C ASP A 123 -0.31 7.30 10.90
N ALA A 124 -0.58 8.32 10.11
CA ALA A 124 -1.33 9.52 10.51
C ALA A 124 -2.86 9.34 10.39
N ARG A 125 -3.39 8.14 10.50
CA ARG A 125 -4.80 7.88 10.17
C ARG A 125 -5.16 8.38 8.77
N SER A 126 -4.28 8.13 7.82
CA SER A 126 -4.43 8.57 6.44
C SER A 126 -4.36 7.38 5.49
N LYS A 127 -5.07 7.49 4.38
CA LYS A 127 -4.86 6.56 3.27
C LYS A 127 -3.41 6.66 2.81
N PHE A 128 -2.84 5.54 2.49
CA PHE A 128 -1.53 5.39 1.85
C PHE A 128 -1.67 4.64 0.53
N ASN A 129 -0.63 4.58 -0.26
CA ASN A 129 -0.61 3.79 -1.48
C ASN A 129 0.81 3.32 -1.79
N GLY A 130 0.95 2.24 -2.53
CA GLY A 130 2.24 1.67 -2.87
C GLY A 130 2.30 1.12 -4.29
N VAL A 131 3.50 0.81 -4.73
CA VAL A 131 3.76 0.16 -6.02
C VAL A 131 5.03 -0.69 -5.92
N GLN A 132 5.04 -1.83 -6.60
CA GLN A 132 6.28 -2.57 -6.87
C GLN A 132 6.90 -2.04 -8.17
N LEU A 133 8.17 -1.70 -8.11
CA LEU A 133 8.95 -1.25 -9.26
C LEU A 133 9.38 -2.43 -10.13
N PRO A 134 9.69 -2.20 -11.43
CA PRO A 134 10.21 -3.26 -12.31
C PRO A 134 11.53 -3.86 -11.85
N ASP A 135 12.31 -3.15 -11.05
CA ASP A 135 13.58 -3.64 -10.47
C ASP A 135 13.39 -4.47 -9.18
N GLY A 136 12.14 -4.73 -8.80
CA GLY A 136 11.77 -5.54 -7.65
C GLY A 136 11.56 -4.77 -6.35
N ARG A 137 12.02 -3.52 -6.25
CA ARG A 137 11.81 -2.69 -5.06
C ARG A 137 10.34 -2.36 -4.85
N TYR A 138 9.98 -2.18 -3.59
CA TYR A 138 8.63 -1.73 -3.19
C TYR A 138 8.70 -0.29 -2.71
N VAL A 139 7.74 0.49 -3.14
CA VAL A 139 7.58 1.89 -2.75
C VAL A 139 6.24 2.06 -2.04
N LEU A 140 6.26 2.75 -0.90
CA LEU A 140 5.09 3.13 -0.13
C LEU A 140 5.08 4.65 0.04
N VAL A 141 3.97 5.29 -0.31
CA VAL A 141 3.74 6.72 -0.09
C VAL A 141 2.69 6.89 0.98
N SER A 142 3.03 7.62 2.03
CA SER A 142 2.19 7.79 3.23
C SER A 142 2.53 9.06 3.98
N ASN A 143 1.74 9.37 5.00
CA ASN A 143 2.11 10.38 6.00
C ASN A 143 2.87 9.69 7.14
N SER A 144 4.14 10.01 7.30
CA SER A 144 5.04 9.34 8.25
C SER A 144 5.02 9.91 9.68
N HIS A 145 4.18 10.89 9.95
CA HIS A 145 3.94 11.37 11.31
C HIS A 145 2.77 10.63 11.94
N PRO A 146 2.83 10.16 13.19
CA PRO A 146 1.76 9.36 13.78
C PRO A 146 0.45 10.11 14.02
N ASP A 147 0.47 11.45 14.13
CA ASP A 147 -0.70 12.26 14.48
C ASP A 147 -1.13 13.25 13.40
N ARG A 148 -0.27 13.55 12.43
CA ARG A 148 -0.49 14.62 11.46
C ARG A 148 -0.30 14.13 10.03
N ARG A 149 -1.14 14.61 9.13
CA ARG A 149 -0.99 14.40 7.69
C ARG A 149 0.03 15.38 7.09
N ASP A 150 1.20 15.43 7.70
CA ASP A 150 2.36 16.27 7.40
C ASP A 150 3.59 15.68 8.10
N PRO A 151 4.66 15.32 7.38
CA PRO A 151 4.83 15.35 5.93
C PRO A 151 4.21 14.15 5.20
N MET A 152 4.17 14.22 3.86
CA MET A 152 4.05 13.08 2.97
C MET A 152 5.46 12.60 2.63
N THR A 153 5.65 11.29 2.70
CA THR A 153 6.94 10.64 2.47
C THR A 153 6.83 9.48 1.51
N LEU A 154 7.96 9.11 0.93
CA LEU A 154 8.13 7.91 0.13
C LEU A 154 9.12 6.99 0.84
N ALA A 155 8.66 5.81 1.20
CA ALA A 155 9.48 4.76 1.80
C ALA A 155 9.83 3.69 0.76
N ILE A 156 11.04 3.14 0.83
CA ILE A 156 11.55 2.13 -0.10
C ILE A 156 11.93 0.87 0.67
N SER A 157 11.59 -0.28 0.11
CA SER A 157 11.91 -1.60 0.62
C SER A 157 12.44 -2.50 -0.50
N GLU A 158 13.41 -3.36 -0.19
CA GLU A 158 13.89 -4.39 -1.13
C GLU A 158 13.04 -5.68 -1.07
N ASP A 159 12.43 -5.95 0.07
CA ASP A 159 11.71 -7.19 0.34
C ASP A 159 10.19 -7.03 0.48
N GLY A 160 9.71 -5.78 0.49
CA GLY A 160 8.30 -5.46 0.72
C GLY A 160 7.86 -5.56 2.19
N LEU A 161 8.79 -5.81 3.11
CA LEU A 161 8.52 -5.98 4.54
C LEU A 161 9.20 -4.93 5.40
N VAL A 162 10.46 -4.61 5.08
CA VAL A 162 11.28 -3.64 5.80
C VAL A 162 11.54 -2.44 4.91
N PHE A 163 10.97 -1.30 5.28
CA PHE A 163 11.17 -0.02 4.60
C PHE A 163 12.32 0.71 5.28
N ASP A 164 13.52 0.60 4.74
CA ASP A 164 14.78 1.08 5.34
C ASP A 164 15.25 2.44 4.80
N ARG A 165 14.55 3.01 3.83
CA ARG A 165 14.83 4.33 3.25
C ARG A 165 13.55 5.16 3.22
N LEU A 166 13.64 6.37 3.73
CA LEU A 166 12.53 7.31 3.78
C LEU A 166 12.95 8.64 3.14
N LEU A 167 12.17 9.10 2.17
CA LEU A 167 12.36 10.39 1.51
C LEU A 167 11.19 11.31 1.82
N TYR A 168 11.53 12.56 2.12
CA TYR A 168 10.55 13.62 2.23
C TYR A 168 10.07 14.04 0.84
N LEU A 169 8.77 14.11 0.63
CA LEU A 169 8.17 14.57 -0.62
C LEU A 169 7.58 15.97 -0.49
N VAL A 170 6.64 16.14 0.43
CA VAL A 170 5.91 17.40 0.64
C VAL A 170 5.58 17.54 2.11
N GLY A 171 5.68 18.76 2.65
CA GLY A 171 5.24 19.06 4.00
C GLY A 171 5.15 20.56 4.27
N GLY A 172 5.00 20.90 5.56
CA GLY A 172 4.68 22.24 6.01
C GLY A 172 3.21 22.62 5.85
N ARG A 173 2.36 21.64 5.47
CA ARG A 173 0.93 21.79 5.27
C ARG A 173 0.21 20.43 5.33
N HIS A 174 -1.10 20.46 5.45
CA HIS A 174 -1.91 19.24 5.38
C HIS A 174 -1.89 18.67 3.95
N VAL A 175 -1.40 17.44 3.79
CA VAL A 175 -1.38 16.67 2.55
C VAL A 175 -1.84 15.25 2.82
N ASP A 176 -2.71 14.70 1.98
CA ASP A 176 -3.27 13.37 2.21
C ASP A 176 -3.66 12.63 0.92
N TYR A 177 -4.07 11.37 1.11
CA TYR A 177 -4.66 10.50 0.09
C TYR A 177 -3.78 10.29 -1.14
N PRO A 178 -2.51 9.86 -0.97
CA PRO A 178 -1.65 9.60 -2.11
C PRO A 178 -2.15 8.45 -2.97
N HIS A 179 -1.94 8.59 -4.27
CA HIS A 179 -1.95 7.52 -5.24
C HIS A 179 -0.62 7.53 -5.97
N VAL A 180 0.03 6.38 -6.05
CA VAL A 180 1.30 6.25 -6.75
C VAL A 180 1.17 5.25 -7.89
N MET A 181 1.74 5.60 -9.05
CA MET A 181 1.88 4.71 -10.19
C MET A 181 3.28 4.82 -10.78
N TYR A 182 3.76 3.71 -11.33
CA TYR A 182 4.98 3.69 -12.13
C TYR A 182 4.61 3.74 -13.63
N HIS A 183 5.29 4.59 -14.37
CA HIS A 183 5.19 4.62 -15.81
C HIS A 183 6.51 5.16 -16.41
N ASP A 184 7.06 4.41 -17.37
CA ASP A 184 8.21 4.80 -18.20
C ASP A 184 9.39 5.42 -17.41
N GLY A 185 9.85 4.71 -16.38
CA GLY A 185 10.99 5.16 -15.55
C GLY A 185 10.67 6.21 -14.50
N TYR A 186 9.41 6.59 -14.35
CA TYR A 186 8.97 7.60 -13.38
C TYR A 186 7.90 7.05 -12.42
N LEU A 187 7.93 7.55 -11.21
CA LEU A 187 6.80 7.51 -10.29
C LEU A 187 5.99 8.80 -10.43
N PHE A 188 4.70 8.64 -10.55
CA PHE A 188 3.72 9.71 -10.46
C PHE A 188 2.99 9.55 -9.15
N VAL A 189 3.07 10.57 -8.30
CA VAL A 189 2.41 10.59 -6.99
C VAL A 189 1.36 11.69 -7.00
N ALA A 190 0.10 11.31 -7.14
CA ALA A 190 -1.02 12.24 -7.00
C ALA A 190 -1.47 12.27 -5.54
N PHE A 191 -1.79 13.43 -5.01
CA PHE A 191 -2.24 13.61 -3.62
C PHE A 191 -3.15 14.82 -3.47
N ALA A 192 -3.88 14.88 -2.37
CA ALA A 192 -4.73 16.02 -2.06
C ALA A 192 -4.00 17.02 -1.15
N GLY A 193 -4.08 18.32 -1.50
CA GLY A 193 -3.73 19.42 -0.62
C GLY A 193 -4.97 19.82 0.19
N ALA A 194 -5.00 19.53 1.50
CA ALA A 194 -6.11 19.83 2.42
C ALA A 194 -7.50 19.40 1.89
N LYS A 195 -7.56 18.35 1.07
CA LYS A 195 -8.78 17.86 0.36
C LYS A 195 -9.45 18.90 -0.57
N GLN A 196 -8.71 19.93 -0.95
CA GLN A 196 -9.22 21.02 -1.80
C GLN A 196 -8.61 20.99 -3.20
N THR A 197 -7.38 20.53 -3.33
CA THR A 197 -6.64 20.50 -4.59
C THR A 197 -6.10 19.10 -4.84
N VAL A 198 -5.84 18.80 -6.11
CA VAL A 198 -5.07 17.62 -6.54
C VAL A 198 -3.74 18.10 -7.09
N GLU A 199 -2.67 17.55 -6.57
CA GLU A 199 -1.31 17.83 -7.00
C GLU A 199 -0.64 16.54 -7.45
N VAL A 200 0.34 16.65 -8.34
CA VAL A 200 1.09 15.50 -8.86
C VAL A 200 2.59 15.79 -8.80
N LEU A 201 3.34 14.90 -8.18
CA LEU A 201 4.80 14.84 -8.26
C LEU A 201 5.21 13.79 -9.29
N ARG A 202 6.26 14.12 -10.05
CA ARG A 202 6.95 13.19 -10.95
C ARG A 202 8.37 12.96 -10.44
N ILE A 203 8.71 11.71 -10.12
CA ILE A 203 10.01 11.33 -9.54
C ILE A 203 10.66 10.32 -10.48
N ARG A 204 11.88 10.56 -10.92
CA ARG A 204 12.62 9.60 -11.74
C ARG A 204 13.10 8.44 -10.85
N VAL A 205 12.78 7.20 -11.22
CA VAL A 205 13.11 6.01 -10.43
C VAL A 205 14.63 5.80 -10.31
N ALA A 206 15.40 6.22 -11.32
CA ALA A 206 16.85 6.15 -11.29
C ALA A 206 17.50 7.05 -10.21
N ASP A 207 16.79 8.09 -9.75
CA ASP A 207 17.26 9.01 -8.71
C ASP A 207 16.89 8.53 -7.29
N LEU A 208 16.08 7.48 -7.16
CA LEU A 208 15.76 6.91 -5.86
C LEU A 208 17.00 6.29 -5.22
N PRO A 209 17.23 6.50 -3.91
CA PRO A 209 18.40 5.97 -3.23
C PRO A 209 18.41 4.45 -3.29
N LYS A 210 19.57 3.90 -3.63
CA LYS A 210 19.83 2.48 -3.53
C LYS A 210 20.21 2.11 -2.09
N ARG A 211 19.99 0.85 -1.71
CA ARG A 211 20.46 0.36 -0.42
C ARG A 211 21.97 0.51 -0.37
N GLN A 212 22.47 1.19 0.66
CA GLN A 212 23.90 1.19 0.93
C GLN A 212 24.27 -0.16 1.52
N PRO A 213 25.44 -0.74 1.14
CA PRO A 213 25.94 -1.92 1.82
C PRO A 213 26.07 -1.60 3.32
N PRO A 214 25.83 -2.59 4.20
CA PRO A 214 26.00 -2.38 5.63
C PRO A 214 27.43 -1.85 5.89
N TYR A 215 27.53 -0.83 6.75
CA TYR A 215 28.83 -0.31 7.17
C TYR A 215 29.70 -1.47 7.62
N GLN A 216 30.86 -1.64 6.98
CA GLN A 216 31.85 -2.59 7.48
C GLN A 216 32.42 -2.04 8.77
N VAL A 217 31.99 -2.58 9.91
CA VAL A 217 32.41 -2.19 11.26
C VAL A 217 33.89 -2.59 11.54
N HIS A 218 34.59 -3.17 10.56
CA HIS A 218 35.98 -3.62 10.71
C HIS A 218 36.99 -2.52 11.01
N SER A 219 36.70 -1.25 10.78
CA SER A 219 37.66 -0.18 11.03
C SER A 219 37.62 0.40 12.46
N MET A 220 36.66 0.06 13.29
CA MET A 220 36.60 0.57 14.67
C MET A 220 37.28 -0.36 15.71
N VAL A 221 37.46 -1.65 15.41
CA VAL A 221 38.03 -2.61 16.37
C VAL A 221 39.57 -2.64 16.31
N GLU A 222 40.18 -2.27 15.19
CA GLU A 222 41.64 -2.25 15.07
C GLU A 222 42.33 -1.04 15.70
N ARG A 223 41.63 0.09 15.90
CA ARG A 223 42.21 1.30 16.51
C ARG A 223 42.38 1.26 18.02
N THR A 224 41.79 0.29 18.71
CA THR A 224 41.90 0.16 20.17
C THR A 224 43.07 -0.76 20.63
N LYS A 225 43.79 -1.38 19.72
CA LYS A 225 44.93 -2.24 20.06
C LYS A 225 46.31 -1.59 19.95
N GLU A 226 46.44 -0.39 19.40
CA GLU A 226 47.73 0.30 19.20
C GLU A 226 48.10 1.34 20.27
N THR A 227 47.29 1.52 21.33
CA THR A 227 47.59 2.49 22.38
C THR A 227 47.86 1.91 23.78
N ALA A 228 48.26 0.62 23.83
CA ALA A 228 48.68 -0.04 25.07
C ALA A 228 50.05 -0.71 24.83
N SER A 229 51.12 0.15 24.75
CA SER A 229 52.50 -0.26 24.91
C SER A 229 53.28 0.89 25.56
#